data_948eec75acd17d2e1df9b8ca0c110b9c
#
_entry.id   948eec75acd17d2e1df9b8ca0c110b9c
#
_cell.length_a   1.000
_cell.length_b   1.000
_cell.length_c   1.000
_cell.angle_alpha   90.00
_cell.angle_beta   90.00
_cell.angle_gamma   90.00
#
_symmetry.space_group_name_H-M   'P 1'
#
loop_
_entity.id
_entity.type
_entity.pdbx_description
1 polymer ?
#
loop_
_entity_poly.entity_id
_entity_poly.type
_entity_poly.pdbx_seq_one_letter_code
_entity_poly.pdbx_strand_id
1 'polypeptide(L)'
;MGMKVVYILDQVWALENEMLLRIQKQGLDVIPKILIVTRLLPDAKGTTCNQRLERVSGTENTYILRVPFRTKNGILRKWISRFDVWPYLETFAEDASNEIAAELQGVPDLIIGNYSDGNLVATLLSYKLGITQCNIAHALECSATLLMHWRRQSTQILIYFGKAMRTSTICQVNSPPISLQ
;
A
#
# COMPACT_ATOMS: atom_id res chain seq x y z
N MET A 1 -8.84 -10.73 -15.23
CA MET A 1 -7.90 -10.34 -14.16
C MET A 1 -6.98 -9.17 -14.53
N GLY A 2 -6.96 -8.72 -15.78
CA GLY A 2 -5.98 -7.73 -16.28
C GLY A 2 -6.18 -6.28 -15.89
N MET A 3 -7.40 -5.81 -15.67
CA MET A 3 -7.70 -4.37 -15.60
C MET A 3 -7.16 -3.65 -14.36
N LYS A 4 -7.05 -4.32 -13.19
CA LYS A 4 -6.56 -3.71 -11.96
C LYS A 4 -5.04 -3.50 -11.94
N VAL A 5 -4.29 -4.42 -12.53
CA VAL A 5 -2.82 -4.33 -12.59
C VAL A 5 -2.39 -3.24 -13.57
N VAL A 6 -3.05 -3.14 -14.71
CA VAL A 6 -2.75 -2.13 -15.74
C VAL A 6 -2.92 -0.72 -15.16
N TYR A 7 -4.01 -0.45 -14.44
CA TYR A 7 -4.25 0.87 -13.84
C TYR A 7 -3.12 1.33 -12.89
N ILE A 8 -2.64 0.43 -12.01
CA ILE A 8 -1.55 0.78 -11.07
C ILE A 8 -0.24 1.03 -11.82
N LEU A 9 0.04 0.27 -12.88
CA LEU A 9 1.23 0.49 -13.71
C LEU A 9 1.16 1.83 -14.44
N ASP A 10 0.01 2.17 -15.03
CA ASP A 10 -0.20 3.47 -15.68
C ASP A 10 -0.06 4.63 -14.68
N GLN A 11 -0.60 4.44 -13.46
CA GLN A 11 -0.49 5.43 -12.39
C GLN A 11 0.99 5.69 -12.01
N VAL A 12 1.79 4.64 -11.83
CA VAL A 12 3.19 4.82 -11.42
C VAL A 12 4.07 5.36 -12.55
N TRP A 13 3.78 5.03 -13.79
CA TRP A 13 4.44 5.65 -14.94
C TRP A 13 4.18 7.16 -15.01
N ALA A 14 2.93 7.57 -14.87
CA ALA A 14 2.56 8.98 -14.84
C ALA A 14 3.21 9.69 -13.64
N LEU A 15 3.22 9.07 -12.47
CA LEU A 15 3.81 9.61 -11.26
C LEU A 15 5.33 9.79 -11.39
N GLU A 16 6.05 8.76 -11.87
CA GLU A 16 7.50 8.84 -12.05
C GLU A 16 7.87 9.94 -13.04
N ASN A 17 7.18 10.02 -14.17
CA ASN A 17 7.42 11.07 -15.17
C ASN A 17 7.17 12.47 -14.61
N GLU A 18 6.09 12.67 -13.86
CA GLU A 18 5.78 13.97 -13.23
C GLU A 18 6.80 14.34 -12.15
N MET A 19 7.25 13.37 -11.34
CA MET A 19 8.29 13.59 -10.34
C MET A 19 9.61 14.01 -11.00
N LEU A 20 10.07 13.29 -12.02
CA LEU A 20 11.28 13.61 -12.76
C LEU A 20 11.19 15.01 -13.39
N LEU A 21 10.05 15.35 -13.99
CA LEU A 21 9.82 16.66 -14.58
C LEU A 21 9.89 17.79 -13.54
N ARG A 22 9.30 17.59 -12.36
CA ARG A 22 9.35 18.57 -11.26
C ARG A 22 10.75 18.73 -10.68
N ILE A 23 11.46 17.63 -10.47
CA ILE A 23 12.84 17.61 -9.99
C ILE A 23 13.72 18.41 -10.97
N GLN A 24 13.60 18.16 -12.27
CA GLN A 24 14.34 18.88 -13.30
C GLN A 24 14.00 20.38 -13.31
N LYS A 25 12.70 20.74 -13.27
CA LYS A 25 12.25 22.15 -13.26
C LYS A 25 12.73 22.92 -12.04
N GLN A 26 12.87 22.26 -10.91
CA GLN A 26 13.31 22.87 -9.66
C GLN A 26 14.85 22.84 -9.49
N GLY A 27 15.56 22.19 -10.41
CA GLY A 27 17.02 22.04 -10.33
C GLY A 27 17.50 21.22 -9.14
N LEU A 28 16.67 20.26 -8.68
CA LEU A 28 17.00 19.40 -7.56
C LEU A 28 17.88 18.23 -8.01
N ASP A 29 18.89 17.90 -7.20
CA ASP A 29 19.75 16.72 -7.41
C ASP A 29 19.26 15.57 -6.51
N VAL A 30 18.07 15.02 -6.85
CA VAL A 30 17.47 13.90 -6.15
C VAL A 30 16.94 12.87 -7.15
N ILE A 31 16.98 11.61 -6.77
CA ILE A 31 16.42 10.50 -7.55
C ILE A 31 15.13 10.04 -6.89
N PRO A 32 13.97 10.13 -7.57
CA PRO A 32 12.72 9.64 -7.02
C PRO A 32 12.76 8.13 -6.92
N LYS A 33 12.11 7.55 -5.91
CA LYS A 33 11.93 6.10 -5.80
C LYS A 33 10.47 5.77 -5.50
N ILE A 34 9.88 4.90 -6.30
CA ILE A 34 8.49 4.48 -6.16
C ILE A 34 8.46 2.98 -5.86
N LEU A 35 7.75 2.58 -4.80
CA LEU A 35 7.53 1.19 -4.44
C LEU A 35 6.05 0.82 -4.57
N ILE A 36 5.74 -0.14 -5.42
CA ILE A 36 4.44 -0.81 -5.47
C ILE A 36 4.48 -1.96 -4.47
N VAL A 37 3.82 -1.80 -3.32
CA VAL A 37 3.81 -2.84 -2.29
C VAL A 37 2.66 -3.81 -2.53
N THR A 38 2.97 -5.10 -2.60
CA THR A 38 1.97 -6.15 -2.82
C THR A 38 2.39 -7.46 -2.14
N ARG A 39 1.51 -8.46 -2.20
CA ARG A 39 1.75 -9.75 -1.57
C ARG A 39 2.74 -10.61 -2.37
N LEU A 40 3.69 -11.22 -1.66
CA LEU A 40 4.56 -12.29 -2.17
C LEU A 40 3.79 -13.62 -2.24
N LEU A 41 3.92 -14.31 -3.35
CA LEU A 41 3.38 -15.67 -3.57
C LEU A 41 4.53 -16.65 -3.84
N PRO A 42 5.13 -17.26 -2.81
CA PRO A 42 6.35 -18.08 -2.96
C PRO A 42 6.22 -19.23 -3.95
N ASP A 43 5.04 -19.83 -4.05
CA ASP A 43 4.77 -20.99 -4.92
C ASP A 43 4.20 -20.60 -6.29
N ALA A 44 4.22 -19.32 -6.68
CA ALA A 44 3.76 -18.90 -7.99
C ALA A 44 4.64 -19.48 -9.10
N LYS A 45 3.99 -20.07 -10.09
CA LYS A 45 4.66 -20.63 -11.29
C LYS A 45 4.23 -19.86 -12.53
N GLY A 46 5.17 -19.66 -13.46
CA GLY A 46 4.90 -18.94 -14.72
C GLY A 46 4.66 -17.44 -14.56
N THR A 47 4.97 -16.87 -13.38
CA THR A 47 4.90 -15.44 -13.10
C THR A 47 6.06 -15.02 -12.20
N THR A 48 6.30 -13.71 -12.08
CA THR A 48 7.33 -13.13 -11.20
C THR A 48 6.84 -12.89 -9.77
N CYS A 49 5.62 -13.34 -9.42
CA CYS A 49 5.00 -13.09 -8.11
C CYS A 49 5.73 -13.75 -6.93
N ASN A 50 6.70 -14.63 -7.19
CA ASN A 50 7.60 -15.24 -6.21
C ASN A 50 8.91 -14.47 -6.00
N GLN A 51 9.17 -13.41 -6.76
CA GLN A 51 10.32 -12.53 -6.58
C GLN A 51 9.98 -11.43 -5.57
N ARG A 52 10.87 -11.18 -4.59
CA ARG A 52 10.66 -10.15 -3.58
C ARG A 52 10.65 -8.74 -4.17
N LEU A 53 11.61 -8.45 -5.03
CA LEU A 53 11.77 -7.13 -5.65
C LEU A 53 11.88 -7.28 -7.16
N GLU A 54 11.15 -6.46 -7.89
CA GLU A 54 11.11 -6.49 -9.36
C GLU A 54 10.99 -5.05 -9.88
N ARG A 55 11.84 -4.67 -10.86
CA ARG A 55 11.71 -3.36 -11.49
C ARG A 55 10.52 -3.38 -12.46
N VAL A 56 9.72 -2.31 -12.43
CA VAL A 56 8.61 -2.15 -13.37
C VAL A 56 9.16 -1.85 -14.76
N SER A 57 8.69 -2.60 -15.76
CA SER A 57 9.09 -2.39 -17.15
C SER A 57 8.69 -0.99 -17.63
N GLY A 58 9.61 -0.30 -18.31
CA GLY A 58 9.38 1.06 -18.81
C GLY A 58 9.54 2.17 -17.78
N THR A 59 10.05 1.85 -16.58
CA THR A 59 10.42 2.83 -15.55
C THR A 59 11.90 2.68 -15.16
N GLU A 60 12.49 3.73 -14.59
CA GLU A 60 13.87 3.70 -14.10
C GLU A 60 13.93 3.50 -12.59
N ASN A 61 13.00 4.10 -11.84
CA ASN A 61 13.07 4.23 -10.39
C ASN A 61 11.85 3.62 -9.68
N THR A 62 11.04 2.82 -10.39
CA THR A 62 9.85 2.16 -9.86
C THR A 62 10.05 0.66 -9.71
N TYR A 63 9.71 0.13 -8.53
CA TYR A 63 9.87 -1.28 -8.19
C TYR A 63 8.60 -1.84 -7.57
N ILE A 64 8.36 -3.13 -7.81
CA ILE A 64 7.35 -3.93 -7.09
C ILE A 64 8.06 -4.61 -5.93
N LEU A 65 7.69 -4.24 -4.72
CA LEU A 65 8.14 -4.87 -3.47
C LEU A 65 7.06 -5.85 -2.99
N ARG A 66 7.40 -7.12 -2.89
CA ARG A 66 6.46 -8.16 -2.45
C ARG A 66 6.81 -8.63 -1.05
N VAL A 67 5.82 -8.58 -0.17
CA VAL A 67 5.90 -8.95 1.23
C VAL A 67 5.00 -10.16 1.47
N PRO A 68 5.46 -11.21 2.18
CA PRO A 68 4.64 -12.39 2.42
C PRO A 68 3.56 -12.14 3.47
N PHE A 69 2.43 -12.84 3.37
CA PHE A 69 1.51 -12.96 4.49
C PHE A 69 2.04 -13.97 5.50
N ARG A 70 2.23 -13.54 6.74
CA ARG A 70 2.62 -14.42 7.84
C ARG A 70 1.40 -15.03 8.52
N THR A 71 1.54 -16.27 8.93
CA THR A 71 0.58 -17.02 9.75
C THR A 71 1.30 -17.54 10.98
N LYS A 72 0.54 -18.10 11.94
CA LYS A 72 1.12 -18.78 13.10
C LYS A 72 2.04 -19.96 12.72
N ASN A 73 1.82 -20.55 11.55
CA ASN A 73 2.53 -21.72 11.04
C ASN A 73 3.59 -21.37 9.96
N GLY A 74 3.97 -20.09 9.84
CA GLY A 74 4.92 -19.64 8.83
C GLY A 74 4.29 -18.76 7.76
N ILE A 75 4.85 -18.76 6.55
CA ILE A 75 4.40 -17.92 5.44
C ILE A 75 3.25 -18.58 4.69
N LEU A 76 2.21 -17.81 4.37
CA LEU A 76 1.10 -18.25 3.53
C LEU A 76 1.55 -18.33 2.06
N ARG A 77 1.78 -19.53 1.57
CA ARG A 77 2.40 -19.79 0.27
C ARG A 77 1.41 -19.77 -0.89
N LYS A 78 0.12 -20.13 -0.63
CA LYS A 78 -0.92 -20.30 -1.65
C LYS A 78 -1.71 -19.02 -1.87
N TRP A 79 -2.27 -18.88 -3.07
CA TRP A 79 -3.31 -17.91 -3.34
C TRP A 79 -4.51 -18.14 -2.43
N ILE A 80 -5.12 -17.05 -1.96
CA ILE A 80 -6.38 -17.05 -1.20
C ILE A 80 -7.35 -16.05 -1.84
N SER A 81 -8.63 -16.24 -1.58
CA SER A 81 -9.66 -15.29 -2.01
C SER A 81 -9.40 -13.90 -1.41
N ARG A 82 -9.77 -12.84 -2.16
CA ARG A 82 -9.70 -11.47 -1.66
C ARG A 82 -10.50 -11.26 -0.36
N PHE A 83 -11.55 -12.06 -0.13
CA PHE A 83 -12.36 -11.99 1.09
C PHE A 83 -11.65 -12.60 2.30
N ASP A 84 -10.64 -13.41 2.08
CA ASP A 84 -9.88 -14.11 3.11
C ASP A 84 -8.55 -13.38 3.47
N VAL A 85 -8.22 -12.26 2.80
CA VAL A 85 -6.96 -11.53 3.03
C VAL A 85 -6.98 -10.72 4.31
N TRP A 86 -8.14 -10.27 4.75
CA TRP A 86 -8.31 -9.32 5.84
C TRP A 86 -7.59 -9.69 7.15
N PRO A 87 -7.63 -10.94 7.63
CA PRO A 87 -6.94 -11.32 8.86
C PRO A 87 -5.41 -11.16 8.82
N TYR A 88 -4.85 -10.99 7.63
CA TYR A 88 -3.41 -10.87 7.43
C TYR A 88 -2.94 -9.43 7.24
N LEU A 89 -3.85 -8.46 7.01
CA LEU A 89 -3.47 -7.11 6.58
C LEU A 89 -2.75 -6.33 7.68
N GLU A 90 -3.05 -6.55 8.95
CA GLU A 90 -2.38 -5.90 10.06
C GLU A 90 -0.91 -6.35 10.16
N THR A 91 -0.67 -7.66 10.21
CA THR A 91 0.68 -8.23 10.22
C THR A 91 1.43 -7.90 8.93
N PHE A 92 0.73 -7.89 7.80
CA PHE A 92 1.30 -7.48 6.52
C PHE A 92 1.76 -6.02 6.54
N ALA A 93 0.99 -5.11 7.11
CA ALA A 93 1.37 -3.71 7.23
C ALA A 93 2.63 -3.53 8.12
N GLU A 94 2.75 -4.34 9.18
CA GLU A 94 3.97 -4.38 10.01
C GLU A 94 5.19 -4.79 9.20
N ASP A 95 5.09 -5.93 8.50
CA ASP A 95 6.17 -6.46 7.69
C ASP A 95 6.51 -5.52 6.53
N ALA A 96 5.49 -4.98 5.85
CA ALA A 96 5.67 -4.00 4.78
C ALA A 96 6.39 -2.74 5.27
N SER A 97 6.08 -2.25 6.48
CA SER A 97 6.80 -1.13 7.08
C SER A 97 8.30 -1.36 7.17
N ASN A 98 8.71 -2.54 7.63
CA ASN A 98 10.12 -2.91 7.77
C ASN A 98 10.80 -3.06 6.40
N GLU A 99 10.14 -3.72 5.46
CA GLU A 99 10.65 -3.93 4.10
C GLU A 99 10.77 -2.61 3.31
N ILE A 100 9.79 -1.70 3.45
CA ILE A 100 9.83 -0.36 2.86
C ILE A 100 11.01 0.43 3.43
N ALA A 101 11.17 0.44 4.75
CA ALA A 101 12.26 1.16 5.40
C ALA A 101 13.64 0.63 4.94
N ALA A 102 13.77 -0.69 4.78
CA ALA A 102 15.00 -1.30 4.29
C ALA A 102 15.29 -0.93 2.82
N GLU A 103 14.27 -0.92 1.95
CA GLU A 103 14.45 -0.59 0.53
C GLU A 103 14.67 0.90 0.28
N LEU A 104 14.02 1.78 1.03
CA LEU A 104 14.19 3.23 0.91
C LEU A 104 15.37 3.76 1.72
N GLN A 105 15.90 2.96 2.66
CA GLN A 105 16.86 3.40 3.68
C GLN A 105 16.32 4.60 4.50
N GLY A 106 15.01 4.60 4.73
CA GLY A 106 14.28 5.67 5.40
C GLY A 106 12.78 5.46 5.34
N VAL A 107 12.03 6.53 5.52
CA VAL A 107 10.57 6.54 5.44
C VAL A 107 10.11 7.19 4.13
N PRO A 108 9.00 6.75 3.53
CA PRO A 108 8.47 7.40 2.34
C PRO A 108 7.86 8.77 2.65
N ASP A 109 7.83 9.67 1.68
CA ASP A 109 7.20 11.00 1.81
C ASP A 109 5.68 10.94 1.68
N LEU A 110 5.17 9.96 0.94
CA LEU A 110 3.75 9.79 0.64
C LEU A 110 3.40 8.32 0.50
N ILE A 111 2.22 7.95 0.97
CA ILE A 111 1.62 6.62 0.76
C ILE A 111 0.33 6.78 -0.03
N ILE A 112 0.18 6.00 -1.11
CA ILE A 112 -1.04 5.94 -1.91
C ILE A 112 -1.68 4.58 -1.74
N GLY A 113 -2.85 4.53 -1.11
CA GLY A 113 -3.66 3.33 -0.98
C GLY A 113 -4.62 3.17 -2.15
N ASN A 114 -4.74 1.95 -2.68
CA ASN A 114 -5.64 1.60 -3.77
C ASN A 114 -6.62 0.52 -3.32
N TYR A 115 -7.90 0.70 -3.60
CA TYR A 115 -8.99 -0.20 -3.17
C TYR A 115 -9.12 -0.31 -1.64
N SER A 116 -10.07 -1.11 -1.15
CA SER A 116 -10.37 -1.23 0.28
C SER A 116 -9.23 -1.81 1.10
N ASP A 117 -8.64 -2.91 0.65
CA ASP A 117 -7.53 -3.60 1.29
C ASP A 117 -6.23 -2.78 1.24
N GLY A 118 -5.89 -2.21 0.08
CA GLY A 118 -4.74 -1.33 -0.06
C GLY A 118 -4.88 -0.03 0.73
N ASN A 119 -6.08 0.55 0.79
CA ASN A 119 -6.35 1.75 1.61
C ASN A 119 -6.23 1.45 3.12
N LEU A 120 -6.65 0.26 3.58
CA LEU A 120 -6.47 -0.13 4.96
C LEU A 120 -4.99 -0.27 5.32
N VAL A 121 -4.22 -1.00 4.51
CA VAL A 121 -2.77 -1.14 4.72
C VAL A 121 -2.09 0.23 4.70
N ALA A 122 -2.43 1.10 3.74
CA ALA A 122 -1.91 2.47 3.68
C ALA A 122 -2.23 3.27 4.94
N THR A 123 -3.44 3.11 5.49
CA THR A 123 -3.84 3.77 6.75
C THR A 123 -2.99 3.26 7.93
N LEU A 124 -2.80 1.96 8.06
CA LEU A 124 -1.97 1.38 9.12
C LEU A 124 -0.52 1.86 9.03
N LEU A 125 0.04 1.88 7.81
CA LEU A 125 1.39 2.39 7.56
C LEU A 125 1.52 3.89 7.85
N SER A 126 0.56 4.69 7.41
CA SER A 126 0.52 6.14 7.64
C SER A 126 0.53 6.47 9.13
N TYR A 127 -0.29 5.80 9.92
CA TYR A 127 -0.29 5.99 11.38
C TYR A 127 1.02 5.54 12.03
N LYS A 128 1.55 4.40 11.61
CA LYS A 128 2.80 3.85 12.18
C LYS A 128 4.01 4.72 11.87
N LEU A 129 4.10 5.24 10.66
CA LEU A 129 5.26 5.98 10.16
C LEU A 129 5.11 7.51 10.29
N GLY A 130 3.92 8.02 10.64
CA GLY A 130 3.65 9.45 10.73
C GLY A 130 3.65 10.17 9.37
N ILE A 131 3.18 9.50 8.30
CA ILE A 131 3.31 9.96 6.92
C ILE A 131 1.95 10.30 6.32
N THR A 132 1.93 11.27 5.41
CA THR A 132 0.74 11.62 4.64
C THR A 132 0.27 10.46 3.76
N GLN A 133 -1.04 10.25 3.72
CA GLN A 133 -1.70 9.22 2.94
C GLN A 133 -2.66 9.84 1.94
N CYS A 134 -2.70 9.27 0.73
CA CYS A 134 -3.73 9.48 -0.27
C CYS A 134 -4.52 8.20 -0.49
N ASN A 135 -5.86 8.29 -0.47
CA ASN A 135 -6.75 7.14 -0.69
C ASN A 135 -7.40 7.23 -2.07
N ILE A 136 -7.25 6.19 -2.88
CA ILE A 136 -7.93 6.07 -4.16
C ILE A 136 -9.01 4.99 -4.04
N ALA A 137 -10.27 5.44 -4.04
CA ALA A 137 -11.43 4.59 -3.91
C ALA A 137 -11.96 4.20 -5.29
N HIS A 138 -11.52 3.07 -5.83
CA HIS A 138 -12.06 2.54 -7.10
C HIS A 138 -13.40 1.85 -6.94
N ALA A 139 -13.63 1.23 -5.78
CA ALA A 139 -14.88 0.62 -5.36
C ALA A 139 -14.92 0.63 -3.83
N LEU A 140 -15.89 1.32 -3.27
CA LEU A 140 -16.17 1.30 -1.84
C LEU A 140 -17.02 0.06 -1.55
N GLU A 141 -16.41 -1.02 -1.14
CA GLU A 141 -17.12 -2.19 -0.62
C GLU A 141 -17.51 -1.90 0.83
N CYS A 142 -18.66 -1.28 1.01
CA CYS A 142 -19.34 -1.18 2.30
C CYS A 142 -20.29 -2.37 2.44
N SER A 143 -19.76 -3.57 2.62
CA SER A 143 -20.59 -4.74 2.89
C SER A 143 -20.70 -4.94 4.41
N ALA A 144 -21.94 -4.97 4.91
CA ALA A 144 -22.23 -5.27 6.32
C ALA A 144 -21.62 -6.61 6.77
N THR A 145 -21.42 -7.53 5.84
CA THR A 145 -20.76 -8.83 6.06
C THR A 145 -19.29 -8.67 6.44
N LEU A 146 -18.59 -7.71 5.87
CA LEU A 146 -17.21 -7.36 6.24
C LEU A 146 -17.15 -6.84 7.68
N LEU A 147 -18.05 -5.95 8.05
CA LEU A 147 -18.15 -5.40 9.42
C LEU A 147 -18.43 -6.49 10.48
N MET A 148 -19.22 -7.52 10.14
CA MET A 148 -19.52 -8.61 11.07
C MET A 148 -18.35 -9.59 11.23
N HIS A 149 -17.58 -9.85 10.20
CA HIS A 149 -16.40 -10.71 10.28
C HIS A 149 -15.31 -10.06 11.15
N TRP A 150 -15.17 -8.73 11.06
CA TRP A 150 -14.22 -7.91 11.80
C TRP A 150 -14.53 -7.75 13.29
N ARG A 151 -15.80 -7.69 13.66
CA ARG A 151 -16.24 -7.59 15.07
C ARG A 151 -15.72 -8.72 15.97
N ARG A 152 -15.28 -9.83 15.36
CA ARG A 152 -14.78 -11.00 16.08
C ARG A 152 -13.27 -11.02 16.32
N GLN A 153 -12.46 -10.21 15.66
CA GLN A 153 -11.02 -10.43 15.64
C GLN A 153 -10.13 -9.32 16.22
N SER A 154 -10.51 -8.05 16.22
CA SER A 154 -9.69 -7.00 16.85
C SER A 154 -10.43 -5.68 17.05
N THR A 155 -10.40 -5.15 18.28
CA THR A 155 -11.00 -3.86 18.64
C THR A 155 -10.23 -2.67 18.02
N GLN A 156 -8.93 -2.80 17.80
CA GLN A 156 -8.10 -1.74 17.24
C GLN A 156 -8.40 -1.48 15.77
N ILE A 157 -8.61 -2.51 15.00
CA ILE A 157 -8.92 -2.41 13.58
C ILE A 157 -10.27 -1.71 13.33
N LEU A 158 -11.25 -1.91 14.22
CA LEU A 158 -12.54 -1.19 14.17
C LEU A 158 -12.37 0.33 14.31
N ILE A 159 -11.42 0.79 15.13
CA ILE A 159 -11.13 2.21 15.30
C ILE A 159 -10.51 2.80 14.03
N TYR A 160 -9.58 2.08 13.41
CA TYR A 160 -8.95 2.49 12.15
C TYR A 160 -9.94 2.50 10.99
N PHE A 161 -10.77 1.47 10.88
CA PHE A 161 -11.81 1.37 9.85
C PHE A 161 -12.86 2.49 10.00
N GLY A 162 -13.30 2.79 11.22
CA GLY A 162 -14.21 3.89 11.52
C GLY A 162 -13.63 5.26 11.16
N LYS A 163 -12.31 5.45 11.29
CA LYS A 163 -11.61 6.66 10.85
C LYS A 163 -11.46 6.71 9.34
N ALA A 164 -11.07 5.61 8.69
CA ALA A 164 -10.96 5.50 7.24
C ALA A 164 -12.31 5.75 6.53
N MET A 165 -13.41 5.24 7.08
CA MET A 165 -14.76 5.49 6.56
C MET A 165 -15.20 6.95 6.69
N ARG A 166 -14.82 7.64 7.75
CA ARG A 166 -15.16 9.07 7.95
C ARG A 166 -14.36 9.99 7.04
N THR A 167 -13.20 9.57 6.58
CA THR A 167 -12.32 10.35 5.67
C THR A 167 -12.55 10.03 4.19
N SER A 168 -13.35 9.01 3.86
CA SER A 168 -13.51 8.53 2.47
C SER A 168 -14.46 9.36 1.58
N THR A 169 -15.03 10.45 2.08
CA THR A 169 -15.96 11.27 1.28
C THR A 169 -15.32 12.46 0.57
N ILE A 170 -14.08 12.79 0.86
CA ILE A 170 -13.37 13.90 0.19
C ILE A 170 -11.87 13.53 0.10
N CYS A 171 -11.21 13.87 -1.00
CA CYS A 171 -9.74 13.92 -1.08
C CYS A 171 -9.23 14.91 -0.03
N GLN A 172 -9.11 14.50 1.23
CA GLN A 172 -8.44 15.27 2.25
C GLN A 172 -6.99 14.84 2.30
N VAL A 173 -6.11 15.72 1.86
CA VAL A 173 -4.71 15.71 2.24
C VAL A 173 -4.67 16.05 3.72
N ASN A 174 -4.65 15.05 4.59
CA ASN A 174 -4.45 15.25 6.02
C ASN A 174 -2.95 15.51 6.25
N SER A 175 -2.54 16.76 6.10
CA SER A 175 -1.27 17.20 6.65
C SER A 175 -1.33 17.10 8.16
N PRO A 176 -0.29 16.64 8.87
CA PRO A 176 -0.22 16.75 10.31
C PRO A 176 -0.32 18.25 10.71
N PRO A 177 -0.89 18.59 11.87
CA PRO A 177 -0.99 19.97 12.28
C PRO A 177 0.43 20.55 12.35
N ILE A 178 0.66 21.61 11.58
CA ILE A 178 1.87 22.42 11.69
C ILE A 178 1.83 23.01 13.09
N SER A 179 2.70 22.55 13.96
CA SER A 179 2.94 23.21 15.27
C SER A 179 3.57 24.57 14.95
N LEU A 180 2.75 25.61 14.99
CA LEU A 180 3.23 26.98 15.05
C LEU A 180 3.97 27.14 16.39
N GLN A 181 5.28 27.24 16.33
CA GLN A 181 6.11 27.84 17.38
C GLN A 181 6.08 29.37 17.25
#